data_fbe149eb372e69df3aa0c79c9f71a293
#
_entry.id   fbe149eb372e69df3aa0c79c9f71a293
#
_cell.length_a   1.000
_cell.length_b   1.000
_cell.length_c   1.000
_cell.angle_alpha   90.00
_cell.angle_beta   90.00
_cell.angle_gamma   90.00
#
_symmetry.space_group_name_H-M   'P 1'
#
loop_
_entity.id
_entity.type
_entity.pdbx_description
1 polymer ?
#
loop_
_entity_poly.entity_id
_entity_poly.type
_entity_poly.pdbx_seq_one_letter_code
_entity_poly.pdbx_strand_id
1 'polypeptide(L)'
;MRAASKPQTRNTGPPRPPPRGYEEKMNVFARSLSAAVICSLATLAVAQAPIVRQPPSSPDAQPAYSAPPADQQQGQPQYQQPPYNPQAQQQAQQPNQPLPPPVSPQQLDGLVNRIALYPDPLLAQTLTAATYWDEIPDAAGWAQQHSYLHGDALSAAITADNLPWDPSVLALLPFPSVLDMMARDPDWTGQLGNAVLVQRADVMDAVQRLRREARGYGYLASNSDIDVIDQDGYVEIQPFNPYLYYVPVYDPLIVFGPPRPGLFVGGVIRFGPAVTLGVSFGRFGWFGSGFGWRDHAVLIDHRPWMRTYANRGVYVHPYAHPYVRPAAPRVEQHPAPRGGRDSGGRDRH
;
A
#
# COMPACT_ATOMS: atom_id res chain seq x y z
N MET A 1 43.80 -61.95 25.11
CA MET A 1 42.69 -61.71 26.04
C MET A 1 42.41 -60.21 26.09
N ARG A 2 41.37 -59.77 25.43
CA ARG A 2 40.85 -58.36 25.52
C ARG A 2 39.39 -58.48 25.90
N ALA A 3 39.04 -57.92 27.07
CA ALA A 3 37.68 -57.89 27.58
C ALA A 3 36.84 -56.91 26.84
N ALA A 4 35.63 -57.31 26.37
CA ALA A 4 34.64 -56.48 25.75
C ALA A 4 33.79 -55.78 26.80
N SER A 5 33.76 -54.42 26.76
CA SER A 5 32.89 -53.59 27.62
C SER A 5 31.48 -53.57 27.05
N LYS A 6 30.46 -53.88 27.89
CA LYS A 6 29.05 -53.78 27.65
C LYS A 6 28.58 -52.31 27.53
N PRO A 7 27.64 -51.99 26.61
CA PRO A 7 27.04 -50.64 26.58
C PRO A 7 26.02 -50.46 27.73
N GLN A 8 26.11 -49.32 28.42
CA GLN A 8 25.14 -48.88 29.41
C GLN A 8 23.88 -48.34 28.72
N THR A 9 22.74 -48.94 29.03
CA THR A 9 21.42 -48.45 28.64
C THR A 9 21.04 -47.25 29.53
N ARG A 10 20.88 -46.07 28.89
CA ARG A 10 20.28 -44.88 29.54
C ARG A 10 18.80 -45.15 29.80
N ASN A 11 18.42 -45.14 31.06
CA ASN A 11 17.04 -45.19 31.54
C ASN A 11 16.41 -43.78 31.35
N THR A 12 15.57 -43.62 30.33
CA THR A 12 14.75 -42.40 30.12
C THR A 12 13.43 -42.59 30.85
N GLY A 13 13.33 -42.00 32.04
CA GLY A 13 12.06 -41.93 32.79
C GLY A 13 11.01 -41.13 32.01
N PRO A 14 9.70 -41.29 32.31
CA PRO A 14 8.62 -40.61 31.61
C PRO A 14 8.69 -39.09 31.79
N PRO A 15 8.25 -38.29 30.74
CA PRO A 15 8.29 -36.83 30.80
C PRO A 15 7.40 -36.31 31.93
N ARG A 16 7.87 -35.28 32.65
CA ARG A 16 7.13 -34.61 33.71
C ARG A 16 5.90 -33.92 33.14
N PRO A 17 4.73 -34.00 33.81
CA PRO A 17 3.56 -33.26 33.42
C PRO A 17 3.78 -31.75 33.58
N PRO A 18 3.14 -30.90 32.71
CA PRO A 18 3.24 -29.45 32.81
C PRO A 18 2.66 -28.90 34.12
N PRO A 19 3.11 -27.73 34.58
CA PRO A 19 2.62 -27.14 35.84
C PRO A 19 1.13 -26.80 35.74
N ARG A 20 0.37 -27.22 36.80
CA ARG A 20 -1.04 -26.91 36.99
C ARG A 20 -1.24 -25.38 37.04
N GLY A 21 -1.75 -24.79 36.02
CA GLY A 21 -2.02 -23.35 35.93
C GLY A 21 -2.24 -22.87 34.49
N TYR A 22 -1.97 -23.70 33.50
CA TYR A 22 -2.13 -23.32 32.09
C TYR A 22 -3.56 -23.53 31.56
N GLU A 23 -4.31 -24.48 32.12
CA GLU A 23 -5.67 -24.78 31.68
C GLU A 23 -6.73 -23.79 32.20
N GLU A 24 -6.45 -23.12 33.33
CA GLU A 24 -7.43 -22.18 33.91
C GLU A 24 -7.52 -20.84 33.17
N LYS A 25 -6.44 -20.43 32.49
CA LYS A 25 -6.44 -19.18 31.68
C LYS A 25 -7.07 -19.32 30.29
N MET A 26 -7.08 -20.52 29.72
CA MET A 26 -7.73 -20.73 28.39
C MET A 26 -9.26 -20.84 28.52
N ASN A 27 -9.81 -21.30 29.64
CA ASN A 27 -11.25 -21.44 29.84
C ASN A 27 -11.97 -20.11 30.13
N VAL A 28 -11.26 -19.05 30.52
CA VAL A 28 -11.86 -17.73 30.76
C VAL A 28 -12.05 -16.96 29.47
N PHE A 29 -11.16 -17.15 28.48
CA PHE A 29 -11.28 -16.49 27.15
C PHE A 29 -12.37 -17.12 26.26
N ALA A 30 -12.62 -18.42 26.39
CA ALA A 30 -13.65 -19.13 25.63
C ALA A 30 -15.09 -18.89 26.13
N ARG A 31 -15.27 -18.43 27.38
CA ARG A 31 -16.59 -18.17 27.96
C ARG A 31 -17.13 -16.76 27.76
N SER A 32 -16.29 -15.80 27.37
CA SER A 32 -16.72 -14.42 27.15
C SER A 32 -17.19 -14.14 25.70
N LEU A 33 -16.99 -15.05 24.76
CA LEU A 33 -17.47 -14.89 23.36
C LEU A 33 -18.84 -15.55 23.08
N SER A 34 -19.40 -16.35 24.02
CA SER A 34 -20.69 -17.01 23.81
C SER A 34 -21.91 -16.30 24.42
N ALA A 35 -21.72 -15.16 25.09
CA ALA A 35 -22.82 -14.44 25.78
C ALA A 35 -23.35 -13.21 25.03
N ALA A 36 -22.80 -12.87 23.85
CA ALA A 36 -23.19 -11.65 23.11
C ALA A 36 -24.04 -11.89 21.84
N VAL A 37 -24.48 -13.12 21.56
CA VAL A 37 -25.23 -13.45 20.32
C VAL A 37 -26.71 -13.80 20.58
N ILE A 38 -27.20 -13.79 21.81
CA ILE A 38 -28.62 -14.10 22.11
C ILE A 38 -29.26 -12.90 22.82
N CYS A 39 -29.47 -11.82 22.11
CA CYS A 39 -30.52 -10.82 22.42
C CYS A 39 -30.61 -9.80 21.28
N SER A 40 -31.25 -10.15 20.17
CA SER A 40 -31.86 -9.20 19.21
C SER A 40 -32.69 -9.96 18.17
N LEU A 41 -33.68 -10.70 18.61
CA LEU A 41 -34.85 -11.03 17.80
C LEU A 41 -36.06 -10.33 18.44
N ALA A 42 -36.12 -9.02 18.25
CA ALA A 42 -37.34 -8.24 18.48
C ALA A 42 -38.08 -8.12 17.15
N THR A 43 -39.24 -8.72 17.11
CA THR A 43 -40.27 -8.73 16.09
C THR A 43 -40.54 -7.36 15.53
N LEU A 44 -40.26 -7.13 14.25
CA LEU A 44 -40.84 -6.06 13.44
C LEU A 44 -42.15 -6.56 12.86
N ALA A 45 -43.26 -6.21 13.52
CA ALA A 45 -44.57 -6.30 12.96
C ALA A 45 -44.71 -5.20 11.88
N VAL A 46 -44.69 -5.60 10.61
CA VAL A 46 -45.03 -4.72 9.50
C VAL A 46 -46.56 -4.56 9.47
N ALA A 47 -47.04 -3.39 9.88
CA ALA A 47 -48.41 -2.98 9.65
C ALA A 47 -48.60 -2.69 8.14
N GLN A 48 -49.34 -3.55 7.46
CA GLN A 48 -49.77 -3.30 6.09
C GLN A 48 -50.88 -2.23 6.10
N ALA A 49 -50.58 -1.07 5.51
CA ALA A 49 -51.58 -0.06 5.21
C ALA A 49 -52.43 -0.53 4.01
N PRO A 50 -53.77 -0.26 3.98
CA PRO A 50 -54.62 -0.69 2.92
C PRO A 50 -54.35 0.08 1.61
N ILE A 51 -54.33 -0.66 0.50
CA ILE A 51 -54.20 -0.13 -0.84
C ILE A 51 -55.51 0.58 -1.19
N VAL A 52 -55.45 1.92 -1.22
CA VAL A 52 -56.52 2.75 -1.79
C VAL A 52 -56.39 2.71 -3.32
N ARG A 53 -57.32 2.05 -3.99
CA ARG A 53 -57.45 2.12 -5.46
C ARG A 53 -57.93 3.51 -5.85
N GLN A 54 -57.14 4.26 -6.60
CA GLN A 54 -57.58 5.46 -7.30
C GLN A 54 -58.46 5.09 -8.50
N PRO A 55 -59.57 5.82 -8.73
CA PRO A 55 -60.36 5.69 -9.96
C PRO A 55 -59.63 6.32 -11.16
N PRO A 56 -59.96 5.90 -12.40
CA PRO A 56 -59.29 6.41 -13.62
C PRO A 56 -59.67 7.89 -13.84
N SER A 57 -58.67 8.73 -14.00
CA SER A 57 -58.82 10.13 -14.38
C SER A 57 -59.14 10.25 -15.87
N SER A 58 -60.23 10.93 -16.16
CA SER A 58 -60.68 11.35 -17.50
C SER A 58 -59.71 12.39 -18.09
N PRO A 59 -59.48 12.39 -19.42
CA PRO A 59 -58.68 13.42 -20.09
C PRO A 59 -59.63 14.64 -20.35
N ASP A 60 -59.23 15.81 -19.88
CA ASP A 60 -59.59 17.14 -20.36
C ASP A 60 -59.60 18.16 -19.22
N ALA A 61 -58.52 18.87 -19.07
CA ALA A 61 -58.42 20.29 -18.72
C ALA A 61 -56.94 20.67 -18.47
N GLN A 62 -56.28 21.17 -19.49
CA GLN A 62 -55.02 21.92 -19.32
C GLN A 62 -55.35 23.32 -18.74
N PRO A 63 -54.81 23.73 -17.59
CA PRO A 63 -54.80 25.15 -17.24
C PRO A 63 -53.74 25.86 -18.06
N ALA A 64 -54.15 26.94 -18.72
CA ALA A 64 -53.27 27.85 -19.45
C ALA A 64 -52.20 28.45 -18.52
N TYR A 65 -50.95 28.09 -18.79
CA TYR A 65 -49.83 28.73 -18.13
C TYR A 65 -49.60 30.10 -18.79
N SER A 66 -49.93 31.16 -18.07
CA SER A 66 -49.58 32.53 -18.46
C SER A 66 -48.08 32.70 -18.31
N ALA A 67 -47.40 33.03 -19.38
CA ALA A 67 -45.96 33.36 -19.38
C ALA A 67 -45.73 34.59 -18.49
N PRO A 68 -44.70 34.60 -17.63
CA PRO A 68 -44.29 35.79 -16.90
C PRO A 68 -43.66 36.83 -17.84
N PRO A 69 -43.77 38.14 -17.54
CA PRO A 69 -43.26 39.22 -18.37
C PRO A 69 -41.73 39.19 -18.47
N ALA A 70 -41.23 39.57 -19.64
CA ALA A 70 -39.84 39.47 -20.11
C ALA A 70 -38.89 40.51 -19.53
N ASP A 71 -38.98 40.92 -18.26
CA ASP A 71 -38.16 41.99 -17.69
C ASP A 71 -37.51 41.67 -16.33
N GLN A 72 -37.01 40.42 -16.11
CA GLN A 72 -36.09 40.11 -15.00
C GLN A 72 -35.00 39.13 -15.42
N GLN A 73 -34.26 39.46 -16.48
CA GLN A 73 -32.95 38.85 -16.73
C GLN A 73 -31.83 39.75 -16.19
N GLN A 74 -31.70 39.82 -14.87
CA GLN A 74 -30.50 40.38 -14.25
C GLN A 74 -29.93 39.38 -13.26
N GLY A 75 -28.73 38.86 -13.57
CA GLY A 75 -27.80 38.30 -12.58
C GLY A 75 -27.69 36.79 -12.49
N GLN A 76 -27.63 36.04 -13.58
CA GLN A 76 -26.94 34.75 -13.53
C GLN A 76 -25.44 34.96 -13.71
N PRO A 77 -24.55 34.47 -12.80
CA PRO A 77 -23.13 34.49 -13.04
C PRO A 77 -22.87 33.63 -14.30
N GLN A 78 -22.45 34.27 -15.37
CA GLN A 78 -21.88 33.55 -16.52
C GLN A 78 -20.62 32.85 -16.00
N TYR A 79 -20.70 31.54 -15.77
CA TYR A 79 -19.53 30.71 -15.67
C TYR A 79 -18.84 30.75 -17.03
N GLN A 80 -17.83 31.61 -17.15
CA GLN A 80 -16.93 31.62 -18.27
C GLN A 80 -16.23 30.27 -18.29
N GLN A 81 -16.57 29.41 -19.22
CA GLN A 81 -15.81 28.20 -19.49
C GLN A 81 -14.37 28.63 -19.75
N PRO A 82 -13.38 27.99 -19.10
CA PRO A 82 -11.99 28.30 -19.39
C PRO A 82 -11.72 28.12 -20.88
N PRO A 83 -10.91 28.97 -21.50
CA PRO A 83 -10.67 28.95 -22.93
C PRO A 83 -10.22 27.54 -23.35
N TYR A 84 -10.91 26.99 -24.36
CA TYR A 84 -10.61 25.71 -24.97
C TYR A 84 -9.15 25.73 -25.45
N ASN A 85 -8.29 24.94 -24.78
CA ASN A 85 -6.90 24.79 -25.18
C ASN A 85 -6.69 23.44 -25.89
N PRO A 86 -6.61 23.40 -27.21
CA PRO A 86 -6.39 22.19 -27.99
C PRO A 86 -5.09 21.47 -27.63
N GLN A 87 -4.08 22.20 -27.15
CA GLN A 87 -2.78 21.64 -26.77
C GLN A 87 -2.85 20.87 -25.43
N ALA A 88 -3.75 21.24 -24.50
CA ALA A 88 -3.96 20.49 -23.27
C ALA A 88 -4.63 19.13 -23.54
N GLN A 89 -5.50 19.04 -24.56
CA GLN A 89 -6.09 17.77 -24.99
C GLN A 89 -5.10 16.89 -25.76
N GLN A 90 -4.16 17.46 -26.50
CA GLN A 90 -3.10 16.71 -27.16
C GLN A 90 -2.06 16.15 -26.18
N GLN A 91 -1.84 16.80 -25.03
CA GLN A 91 -0.99 16.28 -23.94
C GLN A 91 -1.68 15.20 -23.12
N ALA A 92 -3.02 15.20 -23.03
CA ALA A 92 -3.79 14.14 -22.43
C ALA A 92 -3.91 12.86 -23.30
N GLN A 93 -3.62 13.00 -24.59
CA GLN A 93 -3.55 11.94 -25.58
C GLN A 93 -2.09 11.64 -25.93
N GLN A 94 -1.27 11.21 -24.96
CA GLN A 94 -0.07 10.44 -25.32
C GLN A 94 -0.49 8.97 -25.46
N PRO A 95 -0.95 8.55 -26.67
CA PRO A 95 -1.20 7.16 -26.94
C PRO A 95 0.15 6.50 -27.24
N ASN A 96 0.41 5.40 -26.57
CA ASN A 96 1.46 4.45 -26.89
C ASN A 96 2.91 4.86 -26.57
N GLN A 97 3.22 5.15 -25.32
CA GLN A 97 4.54 4.71 -24.87
C GLN A 97 4.53 3.17 -24.91
N PRO A 98 5.43 2.54 -25.70
CA PRO A 98 5.48 1.09 -25.75
C PRO A 98 5.65 0.54 -24.33
N LEU A 99 4.95 -0.54 -24.03
CA LEU A 99 5.12 -1.24 -22.76
C LEU A 99 6.61 -1.58 -22.58
N PRO A 100 7.20 -1.33 -21.42
CA PRO A 100 8.53 -1.84 -21.13
C PRO A 100 8.58 -3.35 -21.37
N PRO A 101 9.70 -3.90 -21.85
CA PRO A 101 9.83 -5.33 -22.03
C PRO A 101 9.65 -6.05 -20.69
N PRO A 102 9.02 -7.23 -20.67
CA PRO A 102 8.85 -7.99 -19.44
C PRO A 102 10.22 -8.42 -18.89
N VAL A 103 10.34 -8.38 -17.58
CA VAL A 103 11.51 -8.80 -16.82
C VAL A 103 11.44 -10.29 -16.57
N SER A 104 12.58 -11.01 -16.70
CA SER A 104 12.61 -12.45 -16.47
C SER A 104 12.33 -12.82 -14.99
N PRO A 105 11.88 -14.07 -14.70
CA PRO A 105 11.63 -14.49 -13.32
C PRO A 105 12.83 -14.31 -12.38
N GLN A 106 14.04 -14.59 -12.82
CA GLN A 106 15.27 -14.42 -12.03
C GLN A 106 15.58 -12.94 -11.74
N GLN A 107 15.31 -12.07 -12.71
CA GLN A 107 15.45 -10.63 -12.50
C GLN A 107 14.37 -10.10 -11.54
N LEU A 108 13.15 -10.65 -11.60
CA LEU A 108 12.10 -10.31 -10.64
C LEU A 108 12.46 -10.75 -9.22
N ASP A 109 13.02 -11.96 -9.05
CA ASP A 109 13.55 -12.41 -7.76
C ASP A 109 14.60 -11.42 -7.23
N GLY A 110 15.49 -10.93 -8.09
CA GLY A 110 16.46 -9.89 -7.76
C GLY A 110 15.83 -8.55 -7.37
N LEU A 111 14.72 -8.16 -8.01
CA LEU A 111 14.01 -6.92 -7.69
C LEU A 111 13.29 -7.00 -6.34
N VAL A 112 12.64 -8.12 -6.03
CA VAL A 112 11.84 -8.23 -4.80
C VAL A 112 12.60 -8.75 -3.59
N ASN A 113 13.85 -9.21 -3.74
CA ASN A 113 14.60 -9.87 -2.68
C ASN A 113 14.82 -9.01 -1.43
N ARG A 114 14.85 -7.68 -1.56
CA ARG A 114 15.03 -6.74 -0.43
C ARG A 114 13.76 -6.57 0.41
N ILE A 115 12.59 -6.90 -0.15
CA ILE A 115 11.27 -6.62 0.42
C ILE A 115 10.38 -7.86 0.55
N ALA A 116 10.77 -9.00 -0.03
CA ALA A 116 9.93 -10.20 -0.10
C ALA A 116 9.46 -10.70 1.28
N LEU A 117 10.23 -10.47 2.34
CA LEU A 117 9.90 -10.89 3.70
C LEU A 117 9.18 -9.81 4.54
N TYR A 118 8.79 -8.70 3.94
CA TYR A 118 7.95 -7.72 4.63
C TYR A 118 6.58 -8.33 4.96
N PRO A 119 5.96 -7.95 6.10
CA PRO A 119 4.56 -8.27 6.35
C PRO A 119 3.68 -7.82 5.19
N ASP A 120 2.65 -8.60 4.87
CA ASP A 120 1.81 -8.39 3.69
C ASP A 120 1.26 -6.97 3.55
N PRO A 121 0.75 -6.31 4.60
CA PRO A 121 0.29 -4.93 4.49
C PRO A 121 1.41 -3.95 4.11
N LEU A 122 2.60 -4.10 4.70
CA LEU A 122 3.76 -3.24 4.38
C LEU A 122 4.27 -3.50 2.96
N LEU A 123 4.33 -4.77 2.54
CA LEU A 123 4.73 -5.13 1.18
C LEU A 123 3.75 -4.55 0.15
N ALA A 124 2.44 -4.64 0.39
CA ALA A 124 1.42 -4.08 -0.50
C ALA A 124 1.60 -2.57 -0.67
N GLN A 125 1.79 -1.82 0.43
CA GLN A 125 2.07 -0.38 0.38
C GLN A 125 3.39 -0.08 -0.33
N THR A 126 4.44 -0.87 -0.09
CA THR A 126 5.75 -0.68 -0.74
C THR A 126 5.67 -0.90 -2.25
N LEU A 127 4.99 -1.96 -2.71
CA LEU A 127 4.82 -2.23 -4.15
C LEU A 127 3.97 -1.15 -4.84
N THR A 128 2.93 -0.66 -4.19
CA THR A 128 2.09 0.41 -4.76
C THR A 128 2.85 1.74 -4.81
N ALA A 129 3.56 2.11 -3.74
CA ALA A 129 4.37 3.33 -3.67
C ALA A 129 5.52 3.32 -4.69
N ALA A 130 6.14 2.16 -4.96
CA ALA A 130 7.19 2.05 -5.97
C ALA A 130 6.72 2.49 -7.37
N THR A 131 5.41 2.43 -7.66
CA THR A 131 4.86 2.91 -8.92
C THR A 131 4.80 4.43 -9.04
N TYR A 132 5.09 5.16 -7.95
CA TYR A 132 5.25 6.61 -7.84
C TYR A 132 6.68 6.94 -7.40
N TRP A 133 7.64 6.23 -7.98
CA TRP A 133 9.05 6.27 -7.60
C TRP A 133 9.65 7.68 -7.61
N ASP A 134 9.13 8.57 -8.42
CA ASP A 134 9.54 9.98 -8.55
C ASP A 134 9.17 10.83 -7.31
N GLU A 135 8.21 10.39 -6.49
CA GLU A 135 7.80 11.06 -5.26
C GLU A 135 8.62 10.59 -4.03
N ILE A 136 9.27 9.43 -4.13
CA ILE A 136 9.94 8.77 -3.00
C ILE A 136 11.10 9.59 -2.40
N PRO A 137 11.99 10.23 -3.18
CA PRO A 137 13.10 11.01 -2.60
C PRO A 137 12.63 12.16 -1.70
N ASP A 138 11.61 12.90 -2.15
CA ASP A 138 11.05 14.02 -1.37
C ASP A 138 10.33 13.51 -0.13
N ALA A 139 9.58 12.40 -0.26
CA ALA A 139 8.91 11.76 0.87
C ALA A 139 9.89 11.25 1.93
N ALA A 140 11.02 10.67 1.51
CA ALA A 140 12.09 10.24 2.42
C ALA A 140 12.70 11.43 3.17
N GLY A 141 12.97 12.53 2.48
CA GLY A 141 13.47 13.77 3.09
C GLY A 141 12.51 14.33 4.14
N TRP A 142 11.22 14.38 3.83
CA TRP A 142 10.19 14.84 4.79
C TRP A 142 10.09 13.90 6.00
N ALA A 143 10.07 12.59 5.77
CA ALA A 143 9.99 11.59 6.85
C ALA A 143 11.18 11.67 7.81
N GLN A 144 12.40 11.92 7.30
CA GLN A 144 13.58 12.12 8.14
C GLN A 144 13.45 13.37 9.02
N GLN A 145 12.96 14.49 8.48
CA GLN A 145 12.75 15.74 9.23
C GLN A 145 11.68 15.58 10.31
N HIS A 146 10.71 14.68 10.12
CA HIS A 146 9.61 14.41 11.03
C HIS A 146 9.75 13.10 11.80
N SER A 147 10.96 12.52 11.85
CA SER A 147 11.24 11.22 12.49
C SER A 147 10.92 11.15 13.98
N TYR A 148 10.71 12.29 14.64
CA TYR A 148 10.28 12.41 16.04
C TYR A 148 8.77 12.24 16.21
N LEU A 149 7.97 12.29 15.12
CA LEU A 149 6.51 12.12 15.15
C LEU A 149 6.13 10.67 14.88
N HIS A 150 5.12 10.18 15.61
CA HIS A 150 4.62 8.82 15.49
C HIS A 150 3.09 8.77 15.57
N GLY A 151 2.49 7.71 15.03
CA GLY A 151 1.05 7.46 15.12
C GLY A 151 0.21 8.63 14.64
N ASP A 152 -0.81 9.02 15.42
CA ASP A 152 -1.76 10.06 15.05
C ASP A 152 -1.12 11.46 14.95
N ALA A 153 -0.04 11.74 15.69
CA ALA A 153 0.69 12.99 15.58
C ALA A 153 1.38 13.13 14.21
N LEU A 154 1.96 12.05 13.70
CA LEU A 154 2.52 12.02 12.34
C LEU A 154 1.42 12.21 11.29
N SER A 155 0.30 11.51 11.42
CA SER A 155 -0.84 11.66 10.51
C SER A 155 -1.40 13.09 10.50
N ALA A 156 -1.41 13.77 11.65
CA ALA A 156 -1.83 15.16 11.75
C ALA A 156 -0.86 16.09 11.00
N ALA A 157 0.45 15.89 11.12
CA ALA A 157 1.46 16.65 10.39
C ALA A 157 1.34 16.46 8.87
N ILE A 158 1.16 15.20 8.40
CA ILE A 158 0.92 14.90 6.97
C ILE A 158 -0.27 15.68 6.45
N THR A 159 -1.34 15.79 7.26
CA THR A 159 -2.55 16.52 6.87
C THR A 159 -2.33 18.03 6.86
N ALA A 160 -1.61 18.56 7.87
CA ALA A 160 -1.34 19.98 8.01
C ALA A 160 -0.44 20.50 6.87
N ASP A 161 0.55 19.73 6.47
CA ASP A 161 1.48 20.09 5.39
C ASP A 161 0.87 19.91 3.99
N ASN A 162 -0.32 19.29 3.90
CA ASN A 162 -1.04 19.06 2.63
C ASN A 162 -0.11 18.51 1.53
N LEU A 163 0.61 17.44 1.88
CA LEU A 163 1.66 16.86 1.02
C LEU A 163 1.10 16.42 -0.34
N PRO A 164 1.80 16.71 -1.45
CA PRO A 164 1.28 16.51 -2.81
C PRO A 164 1.48 15.08 -3.35
N TRP A 165 1.86 14.12 -2.49
CA TRP A 165 2.21 12.77 -2.89
C TRP A 165 1.00 11.84 -2.94
N ASP A 166 1.17 10.75 -3.70
CA ASP A 166 0.15 9.70 -3.77
C ASP A 166 -0.13 9.09 -2.39
N PRO A 167 -1.38 8.69 -2.10
CA PRO A 167 -1.72 8.05 -0.83
C PRO A 167 -0.86 6.85 -0.45
N SER A 168 -0.36 6.07 -1.42
CA SER A 168 0.54 4.95 -1.14
C SER A 168 1.93 5.39 -0.68
N VAL A 169 2.41 6.55 -1.15
CA VAL A 169 3.65 7.17 -0.67
C VAL A 169 3.43 7.76 0.73
N LEU A 170 2.31 8.45 0.95
CA LEU A 170 1.92 8.96 2.28
C LEU A 170 1.80 7.83 3.31
N ALA A 171 1.32 6.66 2.89
CA ALA A 171 1.22 5.48 3.73
C ALA A 171 2.59 4.98 4.23
N LEU A 172 3.68 5.23 3.51
CA LEU A 172 5.03 4.83 3.90
C LEU A 172 5.75 5.82 4.81
N LEU A 173 5.22 7.01 5.06
CA LEU A 173 5.87 8.02 5.91
C LEU A 173 6.19 7.54 7.34
N PRO A 174 5.41 6.62 7.97
CA PRO A 174 5.80 6.01 9.24
C PRO A 174 7.03 5.09 9.17
N PHE A 175 7.48 4.73 7.96
CA PHE A 175 8.57 3.79 7.71
C PHE A 175 9.77 4.46 7.02
N PRO A 176 10.48 5.38 7.70
CA PRO A 176 11.58 6.12 7.08
C PRO A 176 12.69 5.20 6.56
N SER A 177 12.93 4.04 7.20
CA SER A 177 13.93 3.07 6.73
C SER A 177 13.56 2.45 5.37
N VAL A 178 12.27 2.26 5.09
CA VAL A 178 11.79 1.76 3.79
C VAL A 178 11.92 2.84 2.73
N LEU A 179 11.47 4.06 3.03
CA LEU A 179 11.60 5.21 2.12
C LEU A 179 13.07 5.52 1.81
N ASP A 180 13.97 5.46 2.81
CA ASP A 180 15.40 5.64 2.63
C ASP A 180 16.01 4.58 1.70
N MET A 181 15.64 3.32 1.88
CA MET A 181 16.09 2.23 1.01
C MET A 181 15.66 2.48 -0.45
N MET A 182 14.41 2.90 -0.64
CA MET A 182 13.86 3.21 -1.97
C MET A 182 14.51 4.46 -2.58
N ALA A 183 14.71 5.52 -1.80
CA ALA A 183 15.29 6.79 -2.25
C ALA A 183 16.79 6.68 -2.60
N ARG A 184 17.54 5.81 -1.93
CA ARG A 184 18.97 5.58 -2.21
C ARG A 184 19.23 4.85 -3.53
N ASP A 185 18.24 4.15 -4.04
CA ASP A 185 18.36 3.37 -5.27
C ASP A 185 17.11 3.64 -6.15
N PRO A 186 17.03 4.86 -6.73
CA PRO A 186 15.85 5.27 -7.51
C PRO A 186 15.67 4.42 -8.78
N ASP A 187 16.76 3.91 -9.35
CA ASP A 187 16.71 3.03 -10.51
C ASP A 187 16.06 1.69 -10.15
N TRP A 188 16.43 1.10 -9.01
CA TRP A 188 15.80 -0.11 -8.51
C TRP A 188 14.32 0.13 -8.20
N THR A 189 13.99 1.26 -7.53
CA THR A 189 12.60 1.61 -7.19
C THR A 189 11.75 1.79 -8.43
N GLY A 190 12.28 2.48 -9.45
CA GLY A 190 11.60 2.66 -10.73
C GLY A 190 11.42 1.35 -11.51
N GLN A 191 12.42 0.45 -11.51
CA GLN A 191 12.30 -0.87 -12.12
C GLN A 191 11.26 -1.72 -11.41
N LEU A 192 11.24 -1.73 -10.07
CA LEU A 192 10.21 -2.40 -9.28
C LEU A 192 8.81 -1.87 -9.60
N GLY A 193 8.63 -0.55 -9.60
CA GLY A 193 7.37 0.09 -9.92
C GLY A 193 6.88 -0.24 -11.33
N ASN A 194 7.77 -0.21 -12.33
CA ASN A 194 7.44 -0.61 -13.69
C ASN A 194 7.05 -2.10 -13.77
N ALA A 195 7.78 -3.00 -13.10
CA ALA A 195 7.44 -4.41 -13.06
C ALA A 195 6.03 -4.63 -12.44
N VAL A 196 5.70 -3.92 -11.36
CA VAL A 196 4.36 -3.98 -10.74
C VAL A 196 3.26 -3.49 -11.69
N LEU A 197 3.52 -2.45 -12.49
CA LEU A 197 2.56 -1.91 -13.45
C LEU A 197 2.34 -2.81 -14.66
N VAL A 198 3.37 -3.52 -15.11
CA VAL A 198 3.37 -4.33 -16.35
C VAL A 198 3.05 -5.79 -16.09
N GLN A 199 3.63 -6.38 -15.04
CA GLN A 199 3.63 -7.82 -14.79
C GLN A 199 3.45 -8.15 -13.30
N ARG A 200 2.43 -7.58 -12.68
CA ARG A 200 2.13 -7.74 -11.24
C ARG A 200 2.06 -9.18 -10.79
N ALA A 201 1.42 -10.04 -11.56
CA ALA A 201 1.30 -11.45 -11.24
C ALA A 201 2.68 -12.11 -11.07
N ASP A 202 3.59 -11.86 -12.00
CA ASP A 202 4.95 -12.43 -11.94
C ASP A 202 5.76 -11.86 -10.79
N VAL A 203 5.55 -10.58 -10.42
CA VAL A 203 6.15 -9.96 -9.22
C VAL A 203 5.66 -10.65 -7.95
N MET A 204 4.36 -10.93 -7.84
CA MET A 204 3.79 -11.65 -6.69
C MET A 204 4.29 -13.09 -6.63
N ASP A 205 4.42 -13.76 -7.77
CA ASP A 205 5.01 -15.12 -7.85
C ASP A 205 6.48 -15.12 -7.42
N ALA A 206 7.25 -14.09 -7.77
CA ALA A 206 8.63 -13.92 -7.32
C ALA A 206 8.71 -13.80 -5.78
N VAL A 207 7.84 -12.99 -5.18
CA VAL A 207 7.74 -12.88 -3.71
C VAL A 207 7.45 -14.25 -3.10
N GLN A 208 6.50 -15.00 -3.66
CA GLN A 208 6.13 -16.32 -3.15
C GLN A 208 7.24 -17.37 -3.33
N ARG A 209 8.02 -17.29 -4.40
CA ARG A 209 9.21 -18.16 -4.57
C ARG A 209 10.20 -17.92 -3.44
N LEU A 210 10.59 -16.69 -3.20
CA LEU A 210 11.57 -16.31 -2.17
C LEU A 210 11.07 -16.64 -0.75
N ARG A 211 9.79 -16.41 -0.46
CA ARG A 211 9.21 -16.77 0.85
C ARG A 211 9.26 -18.29 1.09
N ARG A 212 8.94 -19.09 0.06
CA ARG A 212 9.03 -20.55 0.15
C ARG A 212 10.48 -21.03 0.34
N GLU A 213 11.44 -20.39 -0.32
CA GLU A 213 12.87 -20.67 -0.12
C GLU A 213 13.31 -20.37 1.31
N ALA A 214 13.05 -19.15 1.79
CA ALA A 214 13.40 -18.74 3.16
C ALA A 214 12.77 -19.64 4.22
N ARG A 215 11.51 -20.07 4.00
CA ARG A 215 10.82 -21.00 4.88
C ARG A 215 11.40 -22.42 4.79
N GLY A 216 11.67 -22.90 3.57
CA GLY A 216 12.26 -24.21 3.33
C GLY A 216 13.64 -24.36 3.96
N TYR A 217 14.42 -23.30 4.03
CA TYR A 217 15.70 -23.25 4.73
C TYR A 217 15.58 -23.02 6.24
N GLY A 218 14.37 -22.80 6.76
CA GLY A 218 14.10 -22.58 8.18
C GLY A 218 14.40 -21.16 8.68
N TYR A 219 14.70 -20.21 7.77
CA TYR A 219 14.95 -18.82 8.16
C TYR A 219 13.66 -18.05 8.44
N LEU A 220 12.57 -18.34 7.73
CA LEU A 220 11.28 -17.68 7.88
C LEU A 220 10.35 -18.54 8.74
N ALA A 221 10.03 -18.06 9.93
CA ALA A 221 9.11 -18.69 10.89
C ALA A 221 8.38 -17.61 11.71
N SER A 222 7.21 -17.95 12.24
CA SER A 222 6.47 -17.09 13.19
C SER A 222 7.30 -16.82 14.45
N ASN A 223 7.17 -15.61 14.98
CA ASN A 223 7.82 -15.17 16.21
C ASN A 223 6.93 -14.14 16.96
N SER A 224 7.49 -13.36 17.88
CA SER A 224 6.75 -12.33 18.64
C SER A 224 6.29 -11.14 17.77
N ASP A 225 6.87 -10.95 16.59
CA ASP A 225 6.72 -9.77 15.77
C ASP A 225 5.85 -10.03 14.53
N ILE A 226 5.93 -11.24 13.98
CA ILE A 226 5.22 -11.68 12.78
C ILE A 226 4.63 -13.08 12.92
N ASP A 227 3.49 -13.28 12.27
CA ASP A 227 2.91 -14.60 12.00
C ASP A 227 3.18 -15.02 10.56
N VAL A 228 3.78 -16.20 10.37
CA VAL A 228 4.01 -16.82 9.06
C VAL A 228 3.00 -17.93 8.86
N ILE A 229 2.06 -17.70 7.95
CA ILE A 229 0.91 -18.57 7.72
C ILE A 229 1.08 -19.24 6.36
N ASP A 230 0.83 -20.55 6.30
CA ASP A 230 0.74 -21.27 5.05
C ASP A 230 -0.73 -21.48 4.72
N GLN A 231 -1.21 -20.80 3.72
CA GLN A 231 -2.60 -20.87 3.29
C GLN A 231 -2.67 -21.18 1.80
N ASP A 232 -3.29 -22.31 1.44
CA ASP A 232 -3.50 -22.75 0.06
C ASP A 232 -2.19 -22.81 -0.79
N GLY A 233 -1.03 -23.06 -0.16
CA GLY A 233 0.28 -23.11 -0.80
C GLY A 233 0.96 -21.76 -0.97
N TYR A 234 0.38 -20.69 -0.41
CA TYR A 234 1.00 -19.38 -0.33
C TYR A 234 1.51 -19.12 1.09
N VAL A 235 2.66 -18.47 1.19
CA VAL A 235 3.26 -18.05 2.44
C VAL A 235 2.86 -16.60 2.70
N GLU A 236 1.98 -16.39 3.66
CA GLU A 236 1.57 -15.08 4.13
C GLU A 236 2.39 -14.66 5.35
N ILE A 237 2.71 -13.39 5.44
CA ILE A 237 3.39 -12.81 6.59
C ILE A 237 2.51 -11.68 7.13
N GLN A 238 1.97 -11.88 8.34
CA GLN A 238 1.13 -10.90 8.98
C GLN A 238 1.84 -10.31 10.21
N PRO A 239 1.63 -9.03 10.54
CA PRO A 239 2.09 -8.50 11.80
C PRO A 239 1.32 -9.19 12.94
N PHE A 240 2.01 -9.59 14.02
CA PHE A 240 1.35 -10.17 15.19
C PHE A 240 0.32 -9.21 15.81
N ASN A 241 0.59 -7.90 15.76
CA ASN A 241 -0.34 -6.84 16.13
C ASN A 241 -0.60 -5.92 14.93
N PRO A 242 -1.85 -5.74 14.48
CA PRO A 242 -2.16 -4.95 13.28
C PRO A 242 -1.84 -3.45 13.39
N TYR A 243 -1.52 -2.95 14.59
CA TYR A 243 -1.09 -1.58 14.84
C TYR A 243 0.41 -1.44 15.08
N LEU A 244 1.16 -2.54 15.09
CA LEU A 244 2.57 -2.55 15.43
C LEU A 244 3.36 -3.32 14.36
N TYR A 245 4.19 -2.62 13.65
CA TYR A 245 4.97 -3.17 12.56
C TYR A 245 6.45 -3.18 12.88
N TYR A 246 7.12 -4.20 12.39
CA TYR A 246 8.58 -4.33 12.42
C TYR A 246 9.07 -4.55 11.00
N VAL A 247 10.01 -3.74 10.54
CA VAL A 247 10.62 -3.91 9.21
C VAL A 247 11.70 -4.99 9.31
N PRO A 248 11.57 -6.11 8.58
CA PRO A 248 12.62 -7.13 8.55
C PRO A 248 13.90 -6.60 7.89
N VAL A 249 15.04 -6.88 8.49
CA VAL A 249 16.37 -6.56 7.99
C VAL A 249 17.13 -7.87 7.84
N TYR A 250 17.53 -8.18 6.63
CA TYR A 250 18.19 -9.45 6.28
C TYR A 250 19.13 -9.28 5.08
N ASP A 251 20.06 -10.20 4.94
CA ASP A 251 20.88 -10.34 3.74
C ASP A 251 20.21 -11.33 2.77
N PRO A 252 19.77 -10.89 1.59
CA PRO A 252 19.13 -11.75 0.61
C PRO A 252 19.99 -12.94 0.17
N LEU A 253 21.32 -12.78 0.12
CA LEU A 253 22.25 -13.85 -0.26
C LEU A 253 22.34 -14.97 0.79
N ILE A 254 21.93 -14.68 2.02
CA ILE A 254 21.90 -15.66 3.11
C ILE A 254 20.51 -16.28 3.21
N VAL A 255 19.48 -15.45 3.28
CA VAL A 255 18.10 -15.90 3.61
C VAL A 255 17.48 -16.73 2.48
N PHE A 256 17.82 -16.46 1.23
CA PHE A 256 17.33 -17.20 0.07
C PHE A 256 18.35 -18.24 -0.44
N GLY A 257 19.31 -18.62 0.39
CA GLY A 257 20.30 -19.64 0.09
C GLY A 257 20.31 -20.76 1.14
N PRO A 258 20.94 -21.90 0.81
CA PRO A 258 21.05 -23.01 1.75
C PRO A 258 21.83 -22.62 3.02
N PRO A 259 21.45 -23.16 4.18
CA PRO A 259 22.12 -22.89 5.44
C PRO A 259 23.61 -23.24 5.37
N ARG A 260 24.45 -22.29 5.78
CA ARG A 260 25.91 -22.52 5.85
C ARG A 260 26.26 -23.20 7.17
N PRO A 261 27.21 -24.15 7.18
CA PRO A 261 27.69 -24.77 8.41
C PRO A 261 28.15 -23.70 9.42
N GLY A 262 27.67 -23.79 10.66
CA GLY A 262 28.02 -22.87 11.74
C GLY A 262 27.21 -21.57 11.80
N LEU A 263 26.29 -21.31 10.86
CA LEU A 263 25.36 -20.18 10.92
C LEU A 263 24.15 -20.54 11.78
N PHE A 264 23.86 -19.71 12.76
CA PHE A 264 22.65 -19.86 13.59
C PHE A 264 21.44 -19.29 12.85
N VAL A 265 20.48 -20.14 12.50
CA VAL A 265 19.32 -19.79 11.66
C VAL A 265 18.43 -18.72 12.32
N GLY A 266 18.27 -18.75 13.64
CA GLY A 266 17.37 -17.87 14.37
C GLY A 266 17.78 -16.37 14.48
N GLY A 267 18.93 -15.97 13.92
CA GLY A 267 19.40 -14.58 13.98
C GLY A 267 19.62 -13.93 12.60
N VAL A 268 19.25 -14.61 11.53
CA VAL A 268 19.49 -14.18 10.15
C VAL A 268 18.54 -13.07 9.71
N ILE A 269 17.29 -13.17 10.12
CA ILE A 269 16.30 -12.10 9.96
C ILE A 269 16.25 -11.34 11.29
N ARG A 270 16.58 -10.06 11.25
CA ARG A 270 16.45 -9.13 12.37
C ARG A 270 15.30 -8.19 12.10
N PHE A 271 14.72 -7.64 13.14
CA PHE A 271 13.62 -6.68 13.04
C PHE A 271 14.11 -5.31 13.49
N GLY A 272 13.75 -4.30 12.75
CA GLY A 272 14.01 -2.90 13.09
C GLY A 272 13.20 -2.45 14.30
N PRO A 273 13.29 -1.18 14.70
CA PRO A 273 12.45 -0.63 15.76
C PRO A 273 10.97 -0.74 15.41
N ALA A 274 10.16 -0.88 16.45
CA ALA A 274 8.71 -0.95 16.32
C ALA A 274 8.14 0.36 15.73
N VAL A 275 7.28 0.23 14.72
CA VAL A 275 6.54 1.34 14.13
C VAL A 275 5.07 1.20 14.52
N THR A 276 4.58 2.15 15.31
CA THR A 276 3.16 2.19 15.70
C THR A 276 2.36 2.98 14.67
N LEU A 277 1.34 2.34 14.10
CA LEU A 277 0.37 3.00 13.24
C LEU A 277 -0.83 3.47 14.07
N GLY A 278 -1.12 4.77 14.05
CA GLY A 278 -2.34 5.31 14.61
C GLY A 278 -3.56 4.94 13.75
N VAL A 279 -4.76 4.96 14.35
CA VAL A 279 -6.02 4.66 13.64
C VAL A 279 -6.26 5.60 12.45
N SER A 280 -5.71 6.80 12.49
CA SER A 280 -5.78 7.80 11.41
C SER A 280 -5.08 7.37 10.11
N PHE A 281 -4.15 6.39 10.18
CA PHE A 281 -3.51 5.81 8.99
C PHE A 281 -4.45 4.93 8.14
N GLY A 282 -5.62 4.59 8.66
CA GLY A 282 -6.68 3.96 7.86
C GLY A 282 -7.03 4.75 6.60
N ARG A 283 -6.95 6.09 6.63
CA ARG A 283 -7.19 6.95 5.45
C ARG A 283 -6.20 6.73 4.30
N PHE A 284 -5.04 6.16 4.59
CA PHE A 284 -4.02 5.79 3.60
C PHE A 284 -4.09 4.31 3.22
N GLY A 285 -5.19 3.63 3.59
CA GLY A 285 -5.46 2.25 3.20
C GLY A 285 -4.73 1.18 4.02
N TRP A 286 -4.12 1.53 5.19
CA TRP A 286 -3.36 0.56 5.97
C TRP A 286 -4.18 -0.62 6.48
N PHE A 287 -5.37 -0.35 6.99
CA PHE A 287 -6.22 -1.41 7.51
C PHE A 287 -6.96 -2.10 6.37
N GLY A 288 -6.57 -3.35 6.09
CA GLY A 288 -7.08 -4.12 4.96
C GLY A 288 -6.20 -4.09 3.71
N SER A 289 -4.95 -3.61 3.86
CA SER A 289 -3.90 -3.82 2.86
C SER A 289 -3.33 -5.23 2.96
N GLY A 290 -2.94 -5.80 1.81
CA GLY A 290 -2.39 -7.15 1.71
C GLY A 290 -2.54 -7.69 0.30
N PHE A 291 -2.77 -8.99 0.19
CA PHE A 291 -2.82 -9.67 -1.10
C PHE A 291 -3.97 -10.68 -1.18
N GLY A 292 -4.58 -10.76 -2.36
CA GLY A 292 -5.28 -11.95 -2.83
C GLY A 292 -4.28 -12.77 -3.63
N TRP A 293 -3.49 -13.60 -2.95
CA TRP A 293 -2.37 -14.33 -3.58
C TRP A 293 -2.83 -15.20 -4.74
N ARG A 294 -3.97 -15.87 -4.61
CA ARG A 294 -4.54 -16.73 -5.66
C ARG A 294 -4.92 -15.95 -6.92
N ASP A 295 -5.45 -14.75 -6.77
CA ASP A 295 -5.95 -13.91 -7.86
C ASP A 295 -4.93 -12.87 -8.31
N HIS A 296 -3.71 -12.90 -7.76
CA HIS A 296 -2.64 -11.92 -7.98
C HIS A 296 -3.10 -10.47 -7.78
N ALA A 297 -3.97 -10.28 -6.80
CA ALA A 297 -4.52 -8.97 -6.46
C ALA A 297 -3.73 -8.34 -5.31
N VAL A 298 -3.28 -7.09 -5.51
CA VAL A 298 -2.85 -6.23 -4.41
C VAL A 298 -4.10 -5.58 -3.84
N LEU A 299 -4.29 -5.69 -2.53
CA LEU A 299 -5.43 -5.12 -1.82
C LEU A 299 -4.96 -3.91 -1.03
N ILE A 300 -5.69 -2.81 -1.15
CA ILE A 300 -5.52 -1.60 -0.36
C ILE A 300 -6.91 -1.22 0.16
N ASP A 301 -7.06 -1.08 1.48
CA ASP A 301 -8.36 -0.83 2.11
C ASP A 301 -9.42 -1.88 1.70
N HIS A 302 -9.04 -3.16 1.73
CA HIS A 302 -9.85 -4.30 1.28
C HIS A 302 -10.29 -4.26 -0.20
N ARG A 303 -9.78 -3.33 -1.01
CA ARG A 303 -10.17 -3.14 -2.42
C ARG A 303 -9.02 -3.48 -3.34
N PRO A 304 -9.30 -4.14 -4.48
CA PRO A 304 -8.27 -4.39 -5.48
C PRO A 304 -7.64 -3.08 -5.99
N TRP A 305 -6.33 -3.00 -5.93
CA TRP A 305 -5.58 -1.90 -6.52
C TRP A 305 -5.36 -2.16 -8.01
N MET A 306 -5.87 -1.26 -8.87
CA MET A 306 -6.02 -1.49 -10.31
C MET A 306 -5.14 -0.59 -11.18
N ARG A 307 -4.11 0.05 -10.62
CA ARG A 307 -3.15 0.83 -11.41
C ARG A 307 -2.34 -0.09 -12.32
N THR A 308 -2.24 0.27 -13.60
CA THR A 308 -1.47 -0.44 -14.63
C THR A 308 -0.61 0.54 -15.40
N TYR A 309 0.29 0.06 -16.22
CA TYR A 309 1.08 0.94 -17.10
C TYR A 309 0.21 1.80 -18.01
N ALA A 310 -0.89 1.25 -18.53
CA ALA A 310 -1.80 1.96 -19.43
C ALA A 310 -2.57 3.09 -18.76
N ASN A 311 -2.99 2.91 -17.49
CA ASN A 311 -3.80 3.91 -16.79
C ASN A 311 -3.01 4.74 -15.77
N ARG A 312 -1.66 4.59 -15.69
CA ARG A 312 -0.82 5.18 -14.63
C ARG A 312 -0.94 6.69 -14.47
N GLY A 313 -1.27 7.40 -15.53
CA GLY A 313 -1.41 8.86 -15.52
C GLY A 313 -2.77 9.37 -15.02
N VAL A 314 -3.78 8.51 -14.96
CA VAL A 314 -5.16 8.88 -14.61
C VAL A 314 -5.74 8.04 -13.47
N TYR A 315 -4.97 7.07 -12.96
CA TYR A 315 -5.43 6.20 -11.88
C TYR A 315 -5.60 6.99 -10.58
N VAL A 316 -6.73 6.78 -9.92
CA VAL A 316 -7.04 7.32 -8.60
C VAL A 316 -7.34 6.15 -7.67
N HIS A 317 -6.80 6.18 -6.47
CA HIS A 317 -7.08 5.17 -5.45
C HIS A 317 -8.57 5.16 -5.07
N PRO A 318 -9.21 3.99 -5.01
CA PRO A 318 -10.65 3.90 -4.75
C PRO A 318 -11.07 4.32 -3.33
N TYR A 319 -10.13 4.43 -2.40
CA TYR A 319 -10.34 4.88 -1.01
C TYR A 319 -9.93 6.33 -0.78
N ALA A 320 -9.13 6.92 -1.70
CA ALA A 320 -8.72 8.31 -1.58
C ALA A 320 -9.88 9.23 -2.00
N HIS A 321 -10.09 10.31 -1.24
CA HIS A 321 -10.78 11.46 -1.79
C HIS A 321 -10.03 11.91 -3.05
N PRO A 322 -10.72 12.40 -4.10
CA PRO A 322 -10.07 12.65 -5.38
C PRO A 322 -8.80 13.49 -5.20
N TYR A 323 -7.67 12.82 -5.32
CA TYR A 323 -6.37 13.47 -5.33
C TYR A 323 -6.16 14.01 -6.73
N VAL A 324 -6.22 15.30 -6.86
CA VAL A 324 -5.79 15.98 -8.07
C VAL A 324 -4.30 16.27 -7.90
N ARG A 325 -3.46 15.51 -8.61
CA ARG A 325 -2.01 15.78 -8.63
C ARG A 325 -1.82 17.25 -9.01
N PRO A 326 -1.16 18.07 -8.18
CA PRO A 326 -0.82 19.43 -8.57
C PRO A 326 -0.04 19.39 -9.88
N ALA A 327 -0.42 20.23 -10.85
CA ALA A 327 0.36 20.37 -12.07
C ALA A 327 1.80 20.73 -11.66
N ALA A 328 2.78 20.00 -12.21
CA ALA A 328 4.18 20.30 -11.95
C ALA A 328 4.42 21.81 -12.14
N PRO A 329 5.13 22.48 -11.22
CA PRO A 329 5.39 23.91 -11.36
C PRO A 329 6.01 24.17 -12.75
N ARG A 330 5.33 25.03 -13.51
CA ARG A 330 5.82 25.44 -14.82
C ARG A 330 7.17 26.11 -14.59
N VAL A 331 8.24 25.46 -14.97
CA VAL A 331 9.56 26.08 -15.00
C VAL A 331 9.43 27.29 -15.93
N GLU A 332 9.32 28.48 -15.38
CA GLU A 332 9.39 29.71 -16.15
C GLU A 332 10.77 29.74 -16.81
N GLN A 333 10.79 29.46 -18.11
CA GLN A 333 11.97 29.70 -18.93
C GLN A 333 12.24 31.20 -18.87
N HIS A 334 13.21 31.60 -18.06
CA HIS A 334 13.70 32.95 -18.07
C HIS A 334 14.15 33.24 -19.52
N PRO A 335 13.62 34.29 -20.14
CA PRO A 335 14.09 34.65 -21.47
C PRO A 335 15.59 34.95 -21.39
N ALA A 336 16.35 34.32 -22.29
CA ALA A 336 17.79 34.54 -22.38
C ALA A 336 18.07 36.07 -22.48
N PRO A 337 19.09 36.57 -21.75
CA PRO A 337 19.45 37.98 -21.83
C PRO A 337 19.75 38.33 -23.30
N ARG A 338 19.00 39.31 -23.81
CA ARG A 338 19.26 39.87 -25.15
C ARG A 338 20.68 40.44 -25.16
N GLY A 339 21.55 39.80 -25.89
CA GLY A 339 22.91 40.27 -26.15
C GLY A 339 22.87 41.71 -26.65
N GLY A 340 23.46 42.62 -25.88
CA GLY A 340 23.64 43.99 -26.26
C GLY A 340 24.48 44.03 -27.57
N ARG A 341 23.91 44.61 -28.61
CA ARG A 341 24.69 45.01 -29.78
C ARG A 341 25.58 46.18 -29.37
N ASP A 342 26.85 45.88 -29.20
CA ASP A 342 27.91 46.90 -29.11
C ASP A 342 27.98 47.63 -30.44
N SER A 343 27.46 48.85 -30.48
CA SER A 343 27.64 49.76 -31.58
C SER A 343 29.03 50.40 -31.46
N GLY A 344 30.02 49.78 -32.11
CA GLY A 344 31.34 50.38 -32.24
C GLY A 344 31.29 51.72 -32.98
N GLY A 345 31.40 52.79 -32.21
CA GLY A 345 31.70 54.12 -32.71
C GLY A 345 33.15 54.16 -33.21
N ARG A 346 33.32 54.30 -34.53
CA ARG A 346 34.56 54.75 -35.11
C ARG A 346 34.62 56.27 -34.94
N ASP A 347 35.55 56.77 -34.16
CA ASP A 347 36.03 58.15 -34.31
C ASP A 347 37.46 58.09 -34.75
N ARG A 348 37.62 58.78 -35.94
CA ARG A 348 38.88 59.15 -36.49
C ARG A 348 39.32 60.44 -35.78
N HIS A 349 40.55 60.49 -35.36
CA HIS A 349 41.52 61.54 -35.68
C HIS A 349 42.92 61.10 -35.18
#